data_6560cd721c805527b771e0d006b892d2
#
_entry.id   6560cd721c805527b771e0d006b892d2
#
_cell.length_a   1.000
_cell.length_b   1.000
_cell.length_c   1.000
_cell.angle_alpha   90.00
_cell.angle_beta   90.00
_cell.angle_gamma   90.00
#
_symmetry.space_group_name_H-M   'P 1'
#
loop_
_entity.id
_entity.type
_entity.pdbx_description
1 polymer ?
#
loop_
_entity_poly.entity_id
_entity_poly.type
_entity_poly.pdbx_seq_one_letter_code
_entity_poly.pdbx_strand_id
1 'polypeptide(L)'
;MKRALWIFLFCLCYHFGVAALVSVDSMRTADLLFVVNHKGNAITSVTEGYDQLPIDHVAIFFRDTVSLSPCVVQADYHGVRICSISEFVSECDSASCIIVVGRVQVPFQPQSSVANALSHVGKPYDFYFLPDDEEMYCSELVQKCYVSASGDLLFTTIPMTFRTASGELPDYWVKHYQKKGIPIPEGAPGSNPGELSRRPQVRILGELKP
;
A
#
# COMPACT_ATOMS: atom_id res chain seq x y z
N MET A 1 49.67 -18.76 -36.73
CA MET A 1 48.56 -19.17 -35.87
C MET A 1 47.90 -17.91 -35.31
N LYS A 2 46.79 -17.46 -35.89
CA LYS A 2 46.05 -16.26 -35.45
C LYS A 2 44.94 -16.72 -34.48
N ARG A 3 45.04 -16.31 -33.20
CA ARG A 3 44.01 -16.56 -32.22
C ARG A 3 42.90 -15.50 -32.38
N ALA A 4 41.70 -15.90 -32.76
CA ALA A 4 40.52 -15.07 -32.80
C ALA A 4 40.00 -14.90 -31.38
N LEU A 5 39.98 -13.65 -30.89
CA LEU A 5 39.39 -13.26 -29.58
C LEU A 5 37.90 -13.01 -29.81
N TRP A 6 37.05 -13.92 -29.31
CA TRP A 6 35.60 -13.72 -29.29
C TRP A 6 35.25 -12.87 -28.11
N ILE A 7 34.87 -11.61 -28.36
CA ILE A 7 34.31 -10.72 -27.38
C ILE A 7 32.81 -11.01 -27.28
N PHE A 8 32.39 -11.69 -26.21
CA PHE A 8 30.97 -11.82 -25.89
C PHE A 8 30.48 -10.48 -25.37
N LEU A 9 29.77 -9.73 -26.22
CA LEU A 9 29.04 -8.54 -25.82
C LEU A 9 27.80 -8.99 -25.07
N PHE A 10 27.84 -8.96 -23.72
CA PHE A 10 26.67 -9.12 -22.88
C PHE A 10 25.82 -7.86 -23.04
N CYS A 11 24.82 -7.92 -23.94
CA CYS A 11 23.80 -6.89 -24.03
C CYS A 11 22.91 -7.01 -22.79
N LEU A 12 23.18 -6.19 -21.75
CA LEU A 12 22.24 -5.97 -20.65
C LEU A 12 21.01 -5.26 -21.23
N CYS A 13 20.03 -6.03 -21.67
CA CYS A 13 18.71 -5.52 -21.93
C CYS A 13 18.11 -5.08 -20.57
N TYR A 14 18.28 -3.82 -20.20
CA TYR A 14 17.41 -3.18 -19.22
C TYR A 14 16.01 -3.21 -19.80
N HIS A 15 15.22 -4.21 -19.38
CA HIS A 15 13.79 -4.16 -19.57
C HIS A 15 13.28 -3.07 -18.61
N PHE A 16 13.21 -1.84 -19.10
CA PHE A 16 12.23 -0.89 -18.59
C PHE A 16 10.88 -1.52 -18.95
N GLY A 17 10.33 -2.31 -18.04
CA GLY A 17 8.98 -2.80 -18.18
C GLY A 17 8.07 -1.57 -18.25
N VAL A 18 7.52 -1.31 -19.44
CA VAL A 18 6.40 -0.37 -19.56
C VAL A 18 5.35 -0.90 -18.60
N ALA A 19 5.09 -0.20 -17.49
CA ALA A 19 4.08 -0.61 -16.53
C ALA A 19 2.76 -0.74 -17.29
N ALA A 20 2.15 -1.93 -17.25
CA ALA A 20 0.87 -2.13 -17.91
C ALA A 20 -0.13 -1.11 -17.34
N LEU A 21 -0.93 -0.47 -18.21
CA LEU A 21 -1.95 0.46 -17.78
C LEU A 21 -3.21 -0.34 -17.37
N VAL A 22 -3.75 -0.05 -16.21
CA VAL A 22 -4.96 -0.66 -15.66
C VAL A 22 -6.09 0.36 -15.76
N SER A 23 -7.18 0.01 -16.46
CA SER A 23 -8.37 0.86 -16.49
C SER A 23 -9.29 0.56 -15.28
N VAL A 24 -10.04 1.57 -14.84
CA VAL A 24 -11.04 1.41 -13.76
C VAL A 24 -12.05 0.31 -14.08
N ASP A 25 -12.41 0.13 -15.36
CA ASP A 25 -13.36 -0.92 -15.77
C ASP A 25 -12.83 -2.34 -15.59
N SER A 26 -11.50 -2.52 -15.64
CA SER A 26 -10.84 -3.81 -15.43
C SER A 26 -10.60 -4.16 -13.96
N MET A 27 -10.83 -3.20 -13.05
CA MET A 27 -10.65 -3.39 -11.62
C MET A 27 -11.74 -4.25 -11.01
N ARG A 28 -11.36 -4.98 -9.98
CA ARG A 28 -12.24 -5.89 -9.24
C ARG A 28 -12.38 -5.44 -7.80
N THR A 29 -13.51 -5.76 -7.18
CA THR A 29 -13.71 -5.55 -5.74
C THR A 29 -12.56 -6.17 -4.94
N ALA A 30 -12.05 -5.41 -3.98
CA ALA A 30 -10.86 -5.71 -3.17
C ALA A 30 -9.52 -5.69 -3.95
N ASP A 31 -9.43 -5.01 -5.11
CA ASP A 31 -8.14 -4.60 -5.63
C ASP A 31 -7.53 -3.52 -4.70
N LEU A 32 -6.23 -3.56 -4.53
CA LEU A 32 -5.46 -2.63 -3.71
C LEU A 32 -4.93 -1.48 -4.58
N LEU A 33 -5.05 -0.27 -4.09
CA LEU A 33 -4.55 0.94 -4.73
C LEU A 33 -3.35 1.45 -3.93
N PHE A 34 -2.15 1.21 -4.40
CA PHE A 34 -0.92 1.67 -3.78
C PHE A 34 -0.53 3.04 -4.34
N VAL A 35 -0.37 4.02 -3.46
CA VAL A 35 0.05 5.37 -3.86
C VAL A 35 1.56 5.47 -3.79
N VAL A 36 2.16 5.85 -4.92
CA VAL A 36 3.60 6.04 -5.07
C VAL A 36 3.91 7.52 -5.03
N ASN A 37 4.69 7.93 -4.03
CA ASN A 37 5.06 9.31 -3.80
C ASN A 37 6.55 9.52 -4.09
N HIS A 38 6.88 9.91 -5.31
CA HIS A 38 8.27 10.13 -5.73
C HIS A 38 8.99 11.29 -5.01
N LYS A 39 8.25 12.19 -4.34
CA LYS A 39 8.86 13.21 -3.49
C LYS A 39 9.39 12.61 -2.18
N GLY A 40 8.88 11.44 -1.81
CA GLY A 40 9.19 10.78 -0.55
C GLY A 40 8.64 11.50 0.68
N ASN A 41 8.55 10.79 1.78
CA ASN A 41 8.15 11.32 3.09
C ASN A 41 8.71 10.44 4.23
N ALA A 42 8.25 10.68 5.46
CA ALA A 42 8.71 9.92 6.62
C ALA A 42 8.42 8.41 6.52
N ILE A 43 7.31 8.02 5.89
CA ILE A 43 6.94 6.60 5.70
C ILE A 43 7.89 5.96 4.70
N THR A 44 8.05 6.55 3.52
CA THR A 44 8.93 6.01 2.47
C THR A 44 10.41 6.00 2.84
N SER A 45 10.82 6.79 3.83
CA SER A 45 12.20 6.79 4.33
C SER A 45 12.56 5.53 5.14
N VAL A 46 11.57 4.83 5.66
CA VAL A 46 11.73 3.65 6.53
C VAL A 46 11.02 2.40 6.02
N THR A 47 10.36 2.49 4.85
CA THR A 47 9.68 1.37 4.20
C THR A 47 10.16 1.21 2.76
N GLU A 48 10.01 0.02 2.22
CA GLU A 48 10.34 -0.29 0.84
C GLU A 48 9.13 -0.93 0.15
N GLY A 49 8.76 -0.43 -1.02
CA GLY A 49 7.65 -0.95 -1.83
C GLY A 49 8.11 -1.94 -2.91
N TYR A 50 7.11 -2.46 -3.64
CA TYR A 50 7.34 -3.27 -4.84
C TYR A 50 8.25 -2.53 -5.80
N ASP A 51 9.25 -3.23 -6.35
CA ASP A 51 10.26 -2.69 -7.29
C ASP A 51 10.91 -1.39 -6.78
N GLN A 52 11.15 -1.31 -5.46
CA GLN A 52 11.71 -0.14 -4.76
C GLN A 52 10.89 1.15 -4.89
N LEU A 53 9.62 1.06 -5.31
CA LEU A 53 8.73 2.21 -5.40
C LEU A 53 8.49 2.82 -4.01
N PRO A 54 8.52 4.15 -3.88
CA PRO A 54 8.27 4.85 -2.63
C PRO A 54 6.76 4.90 -2.35
N ILE A 55 6.20 3.79 -1.87
CA ILE A 55 4.79 3.63 -1.57
C ILE A 55 4.53 4.10 -0.14
N ASP A 56 3.67 5.11 0.03
CA ASP A 56 3.33 5.70 1.33
C ASP A 56 1.87 5.53 1.75
N HIS A 57 1.01 5.06 0.84
CA HIS A 57 -0.40 4.85 1.14
C HIS A 57 -0.95 3.63 0.40
N VAL A 58 -2.03 3.04 0.94
CA VAL A 58 -2.82 1.99 0.31
C VAL A 58 -4.30 2.18 0.60
N ALA A 59 -5.12 1.94 -0.41
CA ALA A 59 -6.59 2.00 -0.33
C ALA A 59 -7.22 0.75 -0.96
N ILE A 60 -8.49 0.52 -0.72
CA ILE A 60 -9.23 -0.66 -1.18
C ILE A 60 -10.29 -0.23 -2.18
N PHE A 61 -10.21 -0.74 -3.39
CA PHE A 61 -11.22 -0.51 -4.42
C PHE A 61 -12.43 -1.42 -4.24
N PHE A 62 -13.62 -0.87 -4.47
CA PHE A 62 -14.85 -1.66 -4.57
C PHE A 62 -15.86 -0.99 -5.52
N ARG A 63 -16.88 -1.76 -5.92
CA ARG A 63 -18.06 -1.19 -6.58
C ARG A 63 -19.20 -1.17 -5.59
N ASP A 64 -19.82 -0.01 -5.46
CA ASP A 64 -21.05 0.10 -4.65
C ASP A 64 -22.12 -0.89 -5.13
N THR A 65 -22.74 -1.59 -4.21
CA THR A 65 -23.65 -2.71 -4.54
C THR A 65 -24.96 -2.27 -5.16
N VAL A 66 -25.34 -1.00 -5.03
CA VAL A 66 -26.61 -0.45 -5.54
C VAL A 66 -26.37 0.34 -6.82
N SER A 67 -25.46 1.31 -6.78
CA SER A 67 -25.18 2.19 -7.92
C SER A 67 -24.19 1.60 -8.91
N LEU A 68 -23.46 0.56 -8.54
CA LEU A 68 -22.31 -0.04 -9.24
C LEU A 68 -21.17 0.96 -9.50
N SER A 69 -21.22 2.11 -8.87
CA SER A 69 -20.22 3.14 -9.00
C SER A 69 -18.87 2.68 -8.41
N PRO A 70 -17.76 3.01 -9.07
CA PRO A 70 -16.42 2.70 -8.58
C PRO A 70 -16.07 3.59 -7.38
N CYS A 71 -15.81 2.96 -6.24
CA CYS A 71 -15.53 3.59 -4.96
C CYS A 71 -14.23 3.07 -4.37
N VAL A 72 -13.74 3.82 -3.39
CA VAL A 72 -12.54 3.51 -2.60
C VAL A 72 -12.90 3.63 -1.12
N VAL A 73 -12.48 2.68 -0.30
CA VAL A 73 -12.43 2.84 1.15
C VAL A 73 -10.96 2.93 1.57
N GLN A 74 -10.65 3.93 2.37
CA GLN A 74 -9.29 4.22 2.82
C GLN A 74 -9.26 4.77 4.24
N ALA A 75 -8.12 4.64 4.93
CA ALA A 75 -7.81 5.38 6.13
C ALA A 75 -6.76 6.44 5.77
N ASP A 76 -7.13 7.70 5.81
CA ASP A 76 -6.25 8.84 5.60
C ASP A 76 -6.34 9.83 6.77
N TYR A 77 -5.72 11.00 6.65
CA TYR A 77 -5.70 11.99 7.74
C TYR A 77 -7.10 12.49 8.18
N HIS A 78 -8.16 12.18 7.44
CA HIS A 78 -9.56 12.39 7.85
C HIS A 78 -10.18 11.17 8.55
N GLY A 79 -9.44 10.08 8.72
CA GLY A 79 -9.93 8.81 9.25
C GLY A 79 -10.33 7.82 8.16
N VAL A 80 -11.06 6.78 8.56
CA VAL A 80 -11.57 5.77 7.62
C VAL A 80 -12.79 6.33 6.91
N ARG A 81 -12.70 6.47 5.59
CA ARG A 81 -13.75 7.06 4.76
C ARG A 81 -13.94 6.36 3.43
N ILE A 82 -15.08 6.64 2.80
CA ILE A 82 -15.39 6.26 1.42
C ILE A 82 -15.26 7.51 0.55
N CYS A 83 -14.68 7.36 -0.63
CA CYS A 83 -14.70 8.37 -1.69
C CYS A 83 -14.95 7.72 -3.06
N SER A 84 -15.28 8.50 -4.07
CA SER A 84 -15.30 7.99 -5.44
C SER A 84 -13.88 7.74 -5.95
N ILE A 85 -13.73 6.84 -6.92
CA ILE A 85 -12.42 6.63 -7.55
C ILE A 85 -11.89 7.91 -8.21
N SER A 86 -12.76 8.74 -8.77
CA SER A 86 -12.38 10.02 -9.38
C SER A 86 -11.85 11.03 -8.36
N GLU A 87 -12.44 11.07 -7.15
CA GLU A 87 -11.93 11.89 -6.04
C GLU A 87 -10.56 11.40 -5.60
N PHE A 88 -10.40 10.09 -5.37
CA PHE A 88 -9.14 9.48 -4.99
C PHE A 88 -8.02 9.77 -6.00
N VAL A 89 -8.28 9.61 -7.30
CA VAL A 89 -7.33 9.92 -8.37
C VAL A 89 -6.97 11.41 -8.36
N SER A 90 -7.97 12.30 -8.25
CA SER A 90 -7.73 13.75 -8.20
C SER A 90 -6.87 14.18 -7.01
N GLU A 91 -7.05 13.55 -5.84
CA GLU A 91 -6.20 13.78 -4.67
C GLU A 91 -4.75 13.37 -4.94
N CYS A 92 -4.53 12.18 -5.54
CA CYS A 92 -3.21 11.70 -5.92
C CYS A 92 -2.53 12.60 -6.97
N ASP A 93 -3.25 13.01 -8.01
CA ASP A 93 -2.75 13.90 -9.06
C ASP A 93 -2.33 15.25 -8.48
N SER A 94 -3.15 15.82 -7.60
CA SER A 94 -2.86 17.07 -6.90
C SER A 94 -1.59 17.00 -6.05
N ALA A 95 -1.30 15.83 -5.49
CA ALA A 95 -0.08 15.53 -4.75
C ALA A 95 1.12 15.17 -5.66
N SER A 96 0.91 15.03 -6.97
CA SER A 96 1.88 14.51 -7.95
C SER A 96 2.33 13.07 -7.65
N CYS A 97 1.39 12.25 -7.19
CA CYS A 97 1.57 10.82 -6.95
C CYS A 97 1.00 10.01 -8.11
N ILE A 98 1.46 8.77 -8.27
CA ILE A 98 0.84 7.80 -9.18
C ILE A 98 0.20 6.67 -8.37
N ILE A 99 -0.74 5.96 -8.97
CA ILE A 99 -1.44 4.85 -8.33
C ILE A 99 -1.06 3.57 -9.04
N VAL A 100 -0.60 2.58 -8.27
CA VAL A 100 -0.28 1.24 -8.78
C VAL A 100 -1.30 0.25 -8.24
N VAL A 101 -1.90 -0.55 -9.13
CA VAL A 101 -2.95 -1.50 -8.78
C VAL A 101 -2.35 -2.84 -8.40
N GLY A 102 -2.67 -3.34 -7.21
CA GLY A 102 -2.37 -4.68 -6.75
C GLY A 102 -3.61 -5.56 -6.67
N ARG A 103 -3.47 -6.83 -6.98
CA ARG A 103 -4.57 -7.83 -6.90
C ARG A 103 -4.14 -9.05 -6.13
N VAL A 104 -4.97 -9.48 -5.19
CA VAL A 104 -4.77 -10.74 -4.48
C VAL A 104 -4.91 -11.92 -5.46
N GLN A 105 -3.94 -12.84 -5.46
CA GLN A 105 -3.84 -13.98 -6.38
C GLN A 105 -4.18 -15.33 -5.74
N VAL A 106 -4.32 -15.36 -4.42
CA VAL A 106 -4.72 -16.56 -3.67
C VAL A 106 -6.22 -16.55 -3.41
N PRO A 107 -6.85 -17.70 -3.13
CA PRO A 107 -8.28 -17.73 -2.75
C PRO A 107 -8.54 -16.90 -1.48
N PHE A 108 -9.48 -15.96 -1.56
CA PHE A 108 -9.89 -15.08 -0.46
C PHE A 108 -11.37 -14.67 -0.63
N GLN A 109 -11.89 -13.92 0.33
CA GLN A 109 -13.29 -13.48 0.36
C GLN A 109 -13.38 -11.96 0.07
N PRO A 110 -13.41 -11.51 -1.19
CA PRO A 110 -13.32 -10.09 -1.53
C PRO A 110 -14.48 -9.26 -0.98
N GLN A 111 -15.71 -9.78 -1.02
CA GLN A 111 -16.89 -9.08 -0.51
C GLN A 111 -16.85 -8.95 1.02
N SER A 112 -16.47 -10.01 1.72
CA SER A 112 -16.30 -9.97 3.19
C SER A 112 -15.17 -9.00 3.58
N SER A 113 -14.06 -9.00 2.84
CA SER A 113 -12.93 -8.10 3.07
C SER A 113 -13.34 -6.64 2.94
N VAL A 114 -14.09 -6.30 1.89
CA VAL A 114 -14.63 -4.94 1.72
C VAL A 114 -15.67 -4.62 2.78
N ALA A 115 -16.58 -5.54 3.11
CA ALA A 115 -17.58 -5.32 4.17
C ALA A 115 -16.91 -5.04 5.52
N ASN A 116 -15.85 -5.78 5.85
CA ASN A 116 -15.05 -5.52 7.04
C ASN A 116 -14.44 -4.11 7.00
N ALA A 117 -13.83 -3.69 5.89
CA ALA A 117 -13.26 -2.35 5.76
C ALA A 117 -14.33 -1.25 5.91
N LEU A 118 -15.49 -1.45 5.31
CA LEU A 118 -16.62 -0.52 5.42
C LEU A 118 -17.16 -0.40 6.86
N SER A 119 -17.05 -1.46 7.67
CA SER A 119 -17.47 -1.41 9.08
C SER A 119 -16.60 -0.50 9.96
N HIS A 120 -15.43 -0.11 9.49
CA HIS A 120 -14.51 0.80 10.16
C HIS A 120 -14.72 2.27 9.77
N VAL A 121 -15.60 2.58 8.81
CA VAL A 121 -15.86 3.96 8.38
C VAL A 121 -16.25 4.84 9.56
N GLY A 122 -15.59 6.00 9.67
CA GLY A 122 -15.75 6.94 10.77
C GLY A 122 -14.71 6.80 11.91
N LYS A 123 -13.89 5.73 11.92
CA LYS A 123 -12.74 5.67 12.84
C LYS A 123 -11.72 6.75 12.51
N PRO A 124 -11.10 7.40 13.54
CA PRO A 124 -10.04 8.36 13.30
C PRO A 124 -8.78 7.69 12.73
N TYR A 125 -7.90 8.53 12.14
CA TYR A 125 -6.62 8.04 11.62
C TYR A 125 -5.60 7.87 12.75
N ASP A 126 -4.94 6.70 12.79
CA ASP A 126 -3.84 6.45 13.72
C ASP A 126 -2.53 7.07 13.19
N PHE A 127 -2.19 8.23 13.73
CA PHE A 127 -0.94 8.93 13.42
C PHE A 127 0.29 8.33 14.13
N TYR A 128 0.06 7.44 15.10
CA TYR A 128 1.12 6.88 15.94
C TYR A 128 1.36 5.40 15.70
N PHE A 129 0.60 4.80 14.77
CA PHE A 129 0.77 3.40 14.38
C PHE A 129 0.78 2.44 15.56
N LEU A 130 -0.13 2.64 16.51
CA LEU A 130 -0.24 1.85 17.72
C LEU A 130 -1.02 0.55 17.46
N PRO A 131 -0.70 -0.55 18.16
CA PRO A 131 -1.39 -1.83 17.96
C PRO A 131 -2.72 -1.87 18.75
N ASP A 132 -3.62 -0.91 18.54
CA ASP A 132 -4.96 -0.89 19.12
C ASP A 132 -6.04 -0.86 18.04
N ASP A 133 -7.31 -0.75 18.43
CA ASP A 133 -8.45 -0.76 17.51
C ASP A 133 -9.25 0.56 17.55
N GLU A 134 -8.79 1.56 18.28
CA GLU A 134 -9.50 2.85 18.45
C GLU A 134 -9.36 3.73 17.20
N GLU A 135 -8.17 3.77 16.65
CA GLU A 135 -7.79 4.52 15.47
C GLU A 135 -7.32 3.53 14.38
N MET A 136 -7.10 3.96 13.15
CA MET A 136 -6.69 3.07 12.07
C MET A 136 -5.85 3.77 11.01
N TYR A 137 -4.70 3.19 10.62
CA TYR A 137 -3.91 3.67 9.50
C TYR A 137 -4.13 2.83 8.23
N CYS A 138 -3.67 3.31 7.09
CA CYS A 138 -4.05 2.78 5.77
C CYS A 138 -3.76 1.29 5.56
N SER A 139 -2.56 0.84 5.88
CA SER A 139 -2.18 -0.57 5.70
C SER A 139 -2.75 -1.49 6.78
N GLU A 140 -3.03 -0.96 7.96
CA GLU A 140 -3.72 -1.70 9.01
C GLU A 140 -5.16 -2.01 8.61
N LEU A 141 -5.87 -1.07 7.98
CA LEU A 141 -7.19 -1.30 7.42
C LEU A 141 -7.18 -2.51 6.47
N VAL A 142 -6.19 -2.59 5.59
CA VAL A 142 -6.01 -3.75 4.70
C VAL A 142 -5.71 -5.01 5.50
N GLN A 143 -4.72 -4.96 6.39
CA GLN A 143 -4.26 -6.11 7.17
C GLN A 143 -5.37 -6.73 8.02
N LYS A 144 -6.18 -5.89 8.70
CA LYS A 144 -7.25 -6.34 9.59
C LYS A 144 -8.53 -6.78 8.82
N CYS A 145 -8.72 -6.35 7.58
CA CYS A 145 -9.99 -6.56 6.87
C CYS A 145 -9.96 -7.67 5.83
N TYR A 146 -8.78 -8.03 5.28
CA TYR A 146 -8.72 -9.06 4.24
C TYR A 146 -8.82 -10.45 4.84
N VAL A 147 -9.80 -11.21 4.32
CA VAL A 147 -10.17 -12.54 4.85
C VAL A 147 -9.82 -13.60 3.82
N SER A 148 -9.06 -14.62 4.23
CA SER A 148 -8.71 -15.78 3.44
C SER A 148 -9.96 -16.63 3.11
N ALA A 149 -9.80 -17.62 2.25
CA ALA A 149 -10.90 -18.54 1.93
C ALA A 149 -11.37 -19.34 3.16
N SER A 150 -10.50 -19.59 4.14
CA SER A 150 -10.84 -20.28 5.40
C SER A 150 -11.50 -19.38 6.45
N GLY A 151 -11.52 -18.06 6.25
CA GLY A 151 -12.11 -17.11 7.20
C GLY A 151 -11.10 -16.45 8.14
N ASP A 152 -9.82 -16.82 8.05
CA ASP A 152 -8.73 -16.20 8.81
C ASP A 152 -8.26 -14.89 8.15
N LEU A 153 -7.47 -14.09 8.86
CA LEU A 153 -6.81 -12.92 8.24
C LEU A 153 -5.87 -13.37 7.13
N LEU A 154 -5.97 -12.72 5.97
CA LEU A 154 -5.14 -13.02 4.81
C LEU A 154 -3.70 -12.50 4.99
N PHE A 155 -3.55 -11.33 5.59
CA PHE A 155 -2.27 -10.68 5.83
C PHE A 155 -1.91 -10.72 7.31
N THR A 156 -0.78 -11.32 7.63
CA THR A 156 -0.22 -11.32 8.99
C THR A 156 0.50 -10.00 9.27
N THR A 157 0.55 -9.59 10.53
CA THR A 157 1.38 -8.47 10.96
C THR A 157 2.88 -8.78 10.78
N ILE A 158 3.66 -7.71 10.70
CA ILE A 158 5.13 -7.74 10.75
C ILE A 158 5.62 -6.92 11.95
N PRO A 159 6.83 -7.16 12.46
CA PRO A 159 7.48 -6.20 13.33
C PRO A 159 7.72 -4.90 12.56
N MET A 160 7.10 -3.81 13.02
CA MET A 160 7.31 -2.50 12.39
C MET A 160 8.70 -1.95 12.71
N THR A 161 9.24 -1.17 11.78
CA THR A 161 10.46 -0.40 12.02
C THR A 161 10.27 1.05 11.59
N PHE A 162 10.87 1.94 12.38
CA PHE A 162 10.96 3.38 12.12
C PHE A 162 12.39 3.77 11.74
N ARG A 163 13.23 2.78 11.39
CA ARG A 163 14.61 2.97 10.98
C ARG A 163 14.74 2.86 9.46
N THR A 164 15.66 3.61 8.92
CA THR A 164 16.10 3.48 7.52
C THR A 164 16.76 2.12 7.29
N ALA A 165 16.99 1.76 6.03
CA ALA A 165 17.73 0.55 5.67
C ALA A 165 19.17 0.52 6.23
N SER A 166 19.77 1.69 6.53
CA SER A 166 21.07 1.79 7.22
C SER A 166 20.97 1.63 8.74
N GLY A 167 19.77 1.45 9.31
CA GLY A 167 19.52 1.33 10.75
C GLY A 167 19.42 2.69 11.49
N GLU A 168 19.49 3.80 10.77
CA GLU A 168 19.33 5.14 11.33
C GLU A 168 17.87 5.41 11.69
N LEU A 169 17.64 6.07 12.83
CA LEU A 169 16.32 6.54 13.25
C LEU A 169 16.16 8.01 12.83
N PRO A 170 15.31 8.32 11.83
CA PRO A 170 15.13 9.69 11.37
C PRO A 170 14.58 10.61 12.47
N ASP A 171 15.10 11.83 12.52
CA ASP A 171 14.70 12.91 13.45
C ASP A 171 13.18 13.16 13.45
N TYR A 172 12.53 12.97 12.31
CA TYR A 172 11.08 13.11 12.20
C TYR A 172 10.35 12.22 13.20
N TRP A 173 10.70 10.91 13.23
CA TRP A 173 10.04 9.95 14.12
C TRP A 173 10.34 10.24 15.59
N VAL A 174 11.56 10.62 15.91
CA VAL A 174 11.92 11.01 17.28
C VAL A 174 11.04 12.17 17.75
N LYS A 175 10.96 13.25 16.97
CA LYS A 175 10.16 14.43 17.31
C LYS A 175 8.66 14.14 17.34
N HIS A 176 8.18 13.30 16.43
CA HIS A 176 6.77 12.92 16.33
C HIS A 176 6.28 12.23 17.61
N TYR A 177 7.00 11.22 18.07
CA TYR A 177 6.64 10.48 19.28
C TYR A 177 6.93 11.26 20.57
N GLN A 178 8.00 12.05 20.61
CA GLN A 178 8.26 12.97 21.74
C GLN A 178 7.14 13.96 21.96
N LYS A 179 6.53 14.48 20.90
CA LYS A 179 5.40 15.42 20.99
C LYS A 179 4.19 14.80 21.71
N LYS A 180 3.95 13.51 21.55
CA LYS A 180 2.87 12.79 22.27
C LYS A 180 3.32 12.28 23.65
N GLY A 181 4.63 12.24 23.91
CA GLY A 181 5.17 11.74 25.18
C GLY A 181 5.14 10.21 25.32
N ILE A 182 5.17 9.48 24.19
CA ILE A 182 5.17 8.02 24.16
C ILE A 182 6.43 7.48 23.48
N PRO A 183 6.85 6.24 23.77
CA PRO A 183 7.96 5.62 23.05
C PRO A 183 7.59 5.31 21.60
N ILE A 184 8.60 5.28 20.71
CA ILE A 184 8.44 4.77 19.34
C ILE A 184 8.13 3.27 19.42
N PRO A 185 7.06 2.77 18.79
CA PRO A 185 6.66 1.35 18.85
C PRO A 185 7.52 0.49 17.90
N GLU A 186 8.85 0.60 17.99
CA GLU A 186 9.80 -0.20 17.23
C GLU A 186 9.61 -1.68 17.55
N GLY A 187 9.43 -2.51 16.52
CA GLY A 187 9.19 -3.95 16.67
C GLY A 187 7.77 -4.33 17.05
N ALA A 188 6.86 -3.38 17.28
CA ALA A 188 5.45 -3.69 17.52
C ALA A 188 4.81 -4.37 16.30
N PRO A 189 3.83 -5.27 16.51
CA PRO A 189 3.12 -5.89 15.39
C PRO A 189 2.30 -4.84 14.62
N GLY A 190 2.46 -4.81 13.31
CA GLY A 190 1.73 -3.88 12.45
C GLY A 190 1.90 -4.20 10.97
N SER A 191 1.75 -3.20 10.13
CA SER A 191 1.89 -3.32 8.67
C SER A 191 2.39 -2.00 8.07
N ASN A 192 2.83 -2.03 6.82
CA ASN A 192 3.06 -0.81 6.04
C ASN A 192 2.67 -1.03 4.57
N PRO A 193 2.31 0.02 3.83
CA PRO A 193 1.81 -0.12 2.47
C PRO A 193 2.87 -0.65 1.50
N GLY A 194 4.13 -0.29 1.69
CA GLY A 194 5.25 -0.80 0.89
C GLY A 194 5.41 -2.32 1.05
N GLU A 195 5.41 -2.80 2.28
CA GLU A 195 5.51 -4.24 2.57
C GLU A 195 4.32 -5.02 2.01
N LEU A 196 3.08 -4.52 2.17
CA LEU A 196 1.90 -5.15 1.58
C LEU A 196 2.01 -5.30 0.06
N SER A 197 2.59 -4.31 -0.63
CA SER A 197 2.78 -4.37 -2.09
C SER A 197 3.75 -5.46 -2.55
N ARG A 198 4.61 -5.96 -1.65
CA ARG A 198 5.58 -7.04 -1.90
C ARG A 198 5.14 -8.41 -1.41
N ARG A 199 3.96 -8.52 -0.78
CA ARG A 199 3.44 -9.80 -0.31
C ARG A 199 3.28 -10.79 -1.46
N PRO A 200 3.68 -12.06 -1.31
CA PRO A 200 3.55 -13.07 -2.36
C PRO A 200 2.09 -13.32 -2.76
N GLN A 201 1.14 -12.97 -1.91
CA GLN A 201 -0.30 -13.03 -2.20
C GLN A 201 -0.76 -11.90 -3.14
N VAL A 202 0.02 -10.83 -3.31
CA VAL A 202 -0.33 -9.64 -4.09
C VAL A 202 0.47 -9.62 -5.38
N ARG A 203 -0.21 -9.52 -6.51
CA ARG A 203 0.39 -9.26 -7.82
C ARG A 203 0.14 -7.82 -8.20
N ILE A 204 1.20 -7.10 -8.52
CA ILE A 204 1.09 -5.77 -9.14
C ILE A 204 0.66 -5.93 -10.59
N LEU A 205 -0.39 -5.24 -10.98
CA LEU A 205 -0.98 -5.30 -12.34
C LEU A 205 -0.43 -4.20 -13.23
N GLY A 206 -0.12 -3.03 -12.69
CA GLY A 206 0.36 -1.87 -13.40
C GLY A 206 -0.16 -0.56 -12.80
N GLU A 207 0.06 0.53 -13.53
CA GLU A 207 -0.38 1.86 -13.15
C GLU A 207 -1.86 2.07 -13.48
N LEU A 208 -2.63 2.67 -12.57
CA LEU A 208 -4.01 3.05 -12.82
C LEU A 208 -4.04 4.19 -13.83
N LYS A 209 -4.74 3.97 -14.94
CA LYS A 209 -5.08 5.01 -15.89
C LYS A 209 -6.46 5.57 -15.53
N PRO A 210 -6.54 6.89 -15.26
CA PRO A 210 -7.83 7.57 -15.00
C PRO A 210 -8.81 7.45 -16.15
#